data_7a8546f829375a269548d960ca97efeb
#
_entry.id   7a8546f829375a269548d960ca97efeb
#
_cell.length_a   1.000
_cell.length_b   1.000
_cell.length_c   1.000
_cell.angle_alpha   90.00
_cell.angle_beta   90.00
_cell.angle_gamma   90.00
#
_symmetry.space_group_name_H-M   'P 1'
#
loop_
_entity.id
_entity.type
_entity.pdbx_description
1 polymer ?
#
loop_
_entity_poly.entity_id
_entity_poly.type
_entity_poly.pdbx_seq_one_letter_code
_entity_poly.pdbx_strand_id
1 'polypeptide(L)'
;MNEERSISRAGYLRESYHYFHLRDTAGQERDFHFHEFDKVVLLLAGRVDYIVEGHSYALKPWDVLLVKHHTIHKAEIDQSVPYERIIIYLDGKYFGRSMPEARLMDSFDQADRSGEHLLTPSVSQRQEIQRVLSAYEDSARDEGIGAPALRETFIIQLLIHISRMTASAAPSRESQYDPKIQQVLSYINEHLHEELTVDQLAERAYLSKYHFMRLFKAQTGSTVHAYVRQKRLLHAARLIREGVSVGKAAADSGFGDYSAFHRAFRESFGISPGSLKK
;
A
#
# COMPACT_ATOMS: atom_id res chain seq x y z
N MET A 1 14.46 9.85 8.58
CA MET A 1 13.57 10.74 7.79
C MET A 1 13.95 10.85 6.32
N ASN A 2 15.23 11.05 5.95
CA ASN A 2 15.65 11.10 4.53
C ASN A 2 15.52 9.76 3.80
N GLU A 3 15.84 8.64 4.45
CA GLU A 3 15.82 7.30 3.88
C GLU A 3 14.39 6.81 3.61
N GLU A 4 13.46 6.96 4.57
CA GLU A 4 12.03 6.66 4.36
C GLU A 4 11.47 7.41 3.16
N ARG A 5 11.81 8.70 3.04
CA ARG A 5 11.38 9.52 1.91
C ARG A 5 11.98 9.06 0.59
N SER A 6 13.24 8.62 0.60
CA SER A 6 13.92 8.10 -0.59
C SER A 6 13.26 6.82 -1.09
N ILE A 7 13.02 5.85 -0.20
CA ILE A 7 12.41 4.56 -0.53
C ILE A 7 10.95 4.76 -0.98
N SER A 8 10.19 5.57 -0.25
CA SER A 8 8.80 5.85 -0.60
C SER A 8 8.65 6.60 -1.93
N ARG A 9 9.63 7.45 -2.30
CA ARG A 9 9.67 8.10 -3.63
C ARG A 9 10.08 7.13 -4.73
N ALA A 10 11.01 6.22 -4.44
CA ALA A 10 11.43 5.20 -5.38
C ALA A 10 10.31 4.19 -5.67
N GLY A 11 9.38 3.99 -4.72
CA GLY A 11 8.24 3.10 -4.86
C GLY A 11 8.57 1.62 -4.82
N TYR A 12 9.83 1.22 -4.52
CA TYR A 12 10.27 -0.18 -4.44
C TYR A 12 11.31 -0.39 -3.34
N LEU A 13 11.41 -1.64 -2.85
CA LEU A 13 12.43 -2.09 -1.90
C LEU A 13 13.55 -2.85 -2.63
N ARG A 14 14.76 -2.76 -2.08
CA ARG A 14 15.92 -3.59 -2.47
C ARG A 14 16.22 -4.70 -1.47
N GLU A 15 15.68 -4.60 -0.28
CA GLU A 15 15.84 -5.50 0.85
C GLU A 15 14.52 -6.17 1.18
N SER A 16 14.54 -7.22 2.03
CA SER A 16 13.33 -7.94 2.44
C SER A 16 12.34 -7.05 3.20
N TYR A 17 12.85 -6.07 3.97
CA TYR A 17 12.04 -5.08 4.67
C TYR A 17 12.83 -3.83 5.03
N HIS A 18 12.11 -2.74 5.37
CA HIS A 18 12.64 -1.56 6.04
C HIS A 18 11.75 -1.19 7.22
N TYR A 19 12.38 -0.88 8.36
CA TYR A 19 11.72 -0.46 9.59
C TYR A 19 12.05 0.99 9.89
N PHE A 20 11.02 1.79 10.19
CA PHE A 20 11.16 3.20 10.57
C PHE A 20 10.34 3.48 11.82
N HIS A 21 10.97 4.05 12.84
CA HIS A 21 10.29 4.70 13.95
C HIS A 21 10.43 6.21 13.75
N LEU A 22 9.31 6.87 13.49
CA LEU A 22 9.29 8.28 13.08
C LEU A 22 8.47 9.10 14.06
N ARG A 23 9.04 10.23 14.46
CA ARG A 23 8.39 11.23 15.28
C ARG A 23 8.55 12.59 14.62
N ASP A 24 7.46 13.16 14.14
CA ASP A 24 7.43 14.43 13.45
C ASP A 24 6.61 15.44 14.27
N THR A 25 7.10 16.69 14.33
CA THR A 25 6.37 17.84 14.90
C THR A 25 5.59 18.60 13.84
N ALA A 26 5.89 18.35 12.56
CA ALA A 26 5.17 18.88 11.40
C ALA A 26 5.11 17.76 10.34
N GLY A 27 4.02 17.02 10.31
CA GLY A 27 3.78 16.01 9.29
C GLY A 27 3.68 16.66 7.91
N GLN A 28 4.37 16.10 6.91
CA GLN A 28 4.12 16.48 5.52
C GLN A 28 3.02 15.59 4.98
N GLU A 29 1.91 16.20 4.60
CA GLU A 29 0.91 15.55 3.79
C GLU A 29 1.53 15.14 2.46
N ARG A 30 1.22 13.94 2.02
CA ARG A 30 1.55 13.45 0.68
C ARG A 30 0.26 13.31 -0.10
N ASP A 31 0.31 13.66 -1.37
CA ASP A 31 -0.77 13.35 -2.28
C ASP A 31 -0.98 11.84 -2.41
N PHE A 32 -2.11 11.44 -2.98
CA PHE A 32 -2.39 10.05 -3.29
C PHE A 32 -1.22 9.43 -4.03
N HIS A 33 -0.71 8.33 -3.48
CA HIS A 33 0.42 7.60 -4.04
C HIS A 33 0.25 6.09 -3.78
N PHE A 34 1.14 5.32 -4.36
CA PHE A 34 1.25 3.88 -4.19
C PHE A 34 2.73 3.48 -4.21
N HIS A 35 2.99 2.24 -3.88
CA HIS A 35 4.32 1.64 -3.95
C HIS A 35 4.21 0.14 -4.28
N GLU A 36 5.34 -0.50 -4.59
CA GLU A 36 5.40 -1.93 -4.94
C GLU A 36 5.71 -2.85 -3.77
N PHE A 37 5.81 -2.32 -2.58
CA PHE A 37 5.98 -3.05 -1.34
C PHE A 37 4.70 -2.98 -0.50
N ASP A 38 4.53 -3.96 0.36
CA ASP A 38 3.48 -3.94 1.36
C ASP A 38 3.92 -3.06 2.53
N LYS A 39 2.96 -2.40 3.19
CA LYS A 39 3.25 -1.42 4.23
C LYS A 39 2.39 -1.69 5.46
N VAL A 40 3.05 -1.79 6.61
CA VAL A 40 2.41 -1.71 7.92
C VAL A 40 2.61 -0.31 8.48
N VAL A 41 1.55 0.31 8.96
CA VAL A 41 1.62 1.56 9.72
C VAL A 41 1.03 1.29 11.10
N LEU A 42 1.79 1.57 12.15
CA LEU A 42 1.34 1.48 13.53
C LEU A 42 1.42 2.87 14.14
N LEU A 43 0.28 3.43 14.51
CA LEU A 43 0.21 4.74 15.17
C LEU A 43 0.59 4.58 16.64
N LEU A 44 1.56 5.37 17.12
CA LEU A 44 1.93 5.41 18.54
C LEU A 44 1.34 6.62 19.25
N ALA A 45 1.38 7.80 18.59
CA ALA A 45 0.79 9.02 19.10
C ALA A 45 0.39 9.96 17.96
N GLY A 46 -0.53 10.87 18.25
CA GLY A 46 -1.05 11.83 17.27
C GLY A 46 -2.40 11.47 16.71
N ARG A 47 -2.78 12.15 15.62
CA ARG A 47 -4.03 11.94 14.88
C ARG A 47 -3.72 11.91 13.39
N VAL A 48 -4.26 10.94 12.72
CA VAL A 48 -4.11 10.77 11.27
C VAL A 48 -5.33 10.05 10.71
N ASP A 49 -5.82 10.55 9.60
CA ASP A 49 -6.79 9.87 8.75
C ASP A 49 -6.05 9.29 7.54
N TYR A 50 -6.07 7.97 7.40
CA TYR A 50 -5.57 7.31 6.20
C TYR A 50 -6.71 7.08 5.23
N ILE A 51 -6.54 7.56 4.01
CA ILE A 51 -7.42 7.24 2.91
C ILE A 51 -6.76 6.14 2.09
N VAL A 52 -7.40 4.96 2.02
CA VAL A 52 -6.90 3.78 1.29
C VAL A 52 -7.98 3.37 0.32
N GLU A 53 -7.67 3.39 -0.98
CA GLU A 53 -8.64 3.12 -2.07
C GLU A 53 -9.97 3.87 -1.86
N GLY A 54 -9.92 5.09 -1.31
CA GLY A 54 -11.05 5.96 -1.07
C GLY A 54 -11.79 5.80 0.26
N HIS A 55 -11.41 4.81 1.09
CA HIS A 55 -11.94 4.69 2.45
C HIS A 55 -11.09 5.47 3.43
N SER A 56 -11.72 6.24 4.31
CA SER A 56 -11.04 6.96 5.37
C SER A 56 -11.03 6.15 6.66
N TYR A 57 -9.84 6.00 7.23
CA TYR A 57 -9.57 5.30 8.49
C TYR A 57 -8.96 6.29 9.48
N ALA A 58 -9.74 6.71 10.48
CA ALA A 58 -9.25 7.51 11.61
C ALA A 58 -8.48 6.60 12.58
N LEU A 59 -7.15 6.65 12.54
CA LEU A 59 -6.32 5.80 13.39
C LEU A 59 -6.28 6.34 14.82
N LYS A 60 -6.35 5.40 15.77
CA LYS A 60 -6.08 5.62 17.20
C LYS A 60 -4.70 5.08 17.57
N PRO A 61 -4.07 5.56 18.65
CA PRO A 61 -2.82 4.97 19.14
C PRO A 61 -2.92 3.44 19.31
N TRP A 62 -1.95 2.74 18.74
CA TRP A 62 -1.82 1.28 18.63
C TRP A 62 -2.65 0.62 17.54
N ASP A 63 -3.46 1.35 16.80
CA ASP A 63 -4.05 0.80 15.58
C ASP A 63 -2.98 0.45 14.56
N VAL A 64 -3.20 -0.63 13.83
CA VAL A 64 -2.35 -1.15 12.76
C VAL A 64 -3.09 -1.03 11.44
N LEU A 65 -2.52 -0.27 10.50
CA LEU A 65 -3.06 -0.15 9.15
C LEU A 65 -2.20 -0.98 8.19
N LEU A 66 -2.86 -1.80 7.40
CA LEU A 66 -2.24 -2.61 6.35
C LEU A 66 -2.48 -1.95 4.99
N VAL A 67 -1.42 -1.65 4.26
CA VAL A 67 -1.50 -1.14 2.90
C VAL A 67 -0.75 -2.11 1.99
N LYS A 68 -1.50 -2.84 1.17
CA LYS A 68 -0.94 -3.78 0.21
C LYS A 68 -0.19 -3.02 -0.90
N HIS A 69 0.78 -3.66 -1.51
CA HIS A 69 1.42 -3.14 -2.71
C HIS A 69 0.38 -2.79 -3.79
N HIS A 70 0.64 -1.72 -4.54
CA HIS A 70 -0.25 -1.20 -5.58
C HIS A 70 -1.58 -0.59 -5.11
N THR A 71 -1.79 -0.48 -3.80
CA THR A 71 -2.97 0.16 -3.23
C THR A 71 -2.76 1.67 -3.15
N ILE A 72 -3.67 2.43 -3.73
CA ILE A 72 -3.62 3.90 -3.72
C ILE A 72 -4.02 4.41 -2.34
N HIS A 73 -3.16 5.20 -1.73
CA HIS A 73 -3.42 5.71 -0.39
C HIS A 73 -2.82 7.10 -0.15
N LYS A 74 -3.35 7.78 0.89
CA LYS A 74 -2.90 9.09 1.38
C LYS A 74 -3.03 9.12 2.89
N ALA A 75 -2.13 9.81 3.58
CA ALA A 75 -2.26 10.15 4.99
C ALA A 75 -2.57 11.63 5.14
N GLU A 76 -3.63 11.97 5.86
CA GLU A 76 -3.98 13.32 6.28
C GLU A 76 -3.66 13.46 7.77
N ILE A 77 -2.60 14.22 8.08
CA ILE A 77 -2.00 14.28 9.40
C ILE A 77 -2.44 15.57 10.10
N ASP A 78 -2.98 15.46 11.31
CA ASP A 78 -3.24 16.61 12.16
C ASP A 78 -1.90 17.19 12.65
N GLN A 79 -1.50 18.32 12.04
CA GLN A 79 -0.23 19.00 12.35
C GLN A 79 -0.23 19.73 13.69
N SER A 80 -1.36 19.81 14.39
CA SER A 80 -1.47 20.47 15.70
C SER A 80 -0.94 19.64 16.86
N VAL A 81 -0.68 18.34 16.64
CA VAL A 81 -0.18 17.39 17.63
C VAL A 81 1.03 16.63 17.10
N PRO A 82 1.99 16.25 17.97
CA PRO A 82 3.09 15.39 17.55
C PRO A 82 2.59 14.09 16.95
N TYR A 83 3.15 13.67 15.82
CA TYR A 83 2.78 12.46 15.11
C TYR A 83 3.91 11.43 15.20
N GLU A 84 3.68 10.37 15.98
CA GLU A 84 4.62 9.27 16.19
C GLU A 84 4.06 7.96 15.68
N ARG A 85 4.83 7.29 14.84
CA ARG A 85 4.42 6.04 14.19
C ARG A 85 5.60 5.13 13.90
N ILE A 86 5.31 3.85 13.80
CA ILE A 86 6.20 2.86 13.19
C ILE A 86 5.67 2.58 11.79
N ILE A 87 6.58 2.58 10.82
CA ILE A 87 6.29 2.19 9.43
C ILE A 87 7.22 1.05 9.06
N ILE A 88 6.66 -0.04 8.53
CA ILE A 88 7.43 -1.17 8.04
C ILE A 88 7.05 -1.38 6.57
N TYR A 89 8.05 -1.31 5.70
CA TYR A 89 7.94 -1.70 4.30
C TYR A 89 8.40 -3.15 4.15
N LEU A 90 7.66 -3.94 3.40
CA LEU A 90 7.85 -5.39 3.27
C LEU A 90 7.89 -5.80 1.81
N ASP A 91 8.88 -6.61 1.43
CA ASP A 91 8.81 -7.35 0.17
C ASP A 91 7.88 -8.56 0.36
N GLY A 92 6.63 -8.40 -0.04
CA GLY A 92 5.62 -9.45 0.10
C GLY A 92 5.98 -10.74 -0.64
N LYS A 93 6.75 -10.66 -1.74
CA LYS A 93 7.22 -11.86 -2.46
C LYS A 93 8.26 -12.62 -1.63
N TYR A 94 9.16 -11.90 -0.97
CA TYR A 94 10.15 -12.50 -0.09
C TYR A 94 9.47 -13.24 1.07
N PHE A 95 8.62 -12.57 1.86
CA PHE A 95 7.95 -13.17 3.01
C PHE A 95 6.96 -14.28 2.62
N GLY A 96 6.27 -14.15 1.50
CA GLY A 96 5.38 -15.19 1.00
C GLY A 96 6.10 -16.46 0.54
N ARG A 97 7.36 -16.36 0.07
CA ARG A 97 8.16 -17.50 -0.38
C ARG A 97 9.00 -18.12 0.75
N SER A 98 9.49 -17.30 1.67
CA SER A 98 10.37 -17.75 2.76
C SER A 98 9.70 -18.74 3.70
N MET A 99 8.39 -18.53 3.95
CA MET A 99 7.59 -19.34 4.86
C MET A 99 6.16 -19.52 4.34
N PRO A 100 5.94 -20.25 3.24
CA PRO A 100 4.63 -20.35 2.59
C PRO A 100 3.54 -20.90 3.53
N GLU A 101 3.89 -21.87 4.36
CA GLU A 101 2.95 -22.47 5.33
C GLU A 101 2.51 -21.48 6.43
N ALA A 102 3.30 -20.46 6.72
CA ALA A 102 2.98 -19.45 7.73
C ALA A 102 1.98 -18.41 7.23
N ARG A 103 1.72 -18.32 5.92
CA ARG A 103 0.72 -17.45 5.30
C ARG A 103 0.83 -16.00 5.77
N LEU A 104 2.07 -15.50 5.95
CA LEU A 104 2.37 -14.20 6.59
C LEU A 104 1.74 -13.01 5.87
N MET A 105 1.51 -13.11 4.54
CA MET A 105 0.99 -12.02 3.72
C MET A 105 -0.52 -12.09 3.50
N ASP A 106 -1.21 -13.12 3.97
CA ASP A 106 -2.65 -13.31 3.78
C ASP A 106 -3.48 -12.15 4.36
N SER A 107 -2.99 -11.52 5.44
CA SER A 107 -3.64 -10.36 6.04
C SER A 107 -3.75 -9.18 5.09
N PHE A 108 -2.73 -8.95 4.27
CA PHE A 108 -2.74 -7.91 3.25
C PHE A 108 -3.69 -8.24 2.10
N ASP A 109 -3.71 -9.52 1.69
CA ASP A 109 -4.64 -10.00 0.67
C ASP A 109 -6.09 -9.93 1.14
N GLN A 110 -6.33 -10.22 2.43
CA GLN A 110 -7.65 -10.10 3.02
C GLN A 110 -8.09 -8.64 3.13
N ALA A 111 -7.22 -7.74 3.61
CA ALA A 111 -7.48 -6.31 3.71
C ALA A 111 -7.84 -5.71 2.35
N ASP A 112 -7.09 -6.06 1.29
CA ASP A 112 -7.33 -5.59 -0.07
C ASP A 112 -8.68 -6.10 -0.63
N ARG A 113 -9.04 -7.37 -0.36
CA ARG A 113 -10.31 -7.94 -0.81
C ARG A 113 -11.53 -7.42 -0.06
N SER A 114 -11.42 -7.26 1.27
CA SER A 114 -12.55 -6.83 2.12
C SER A 114 -12.69 -5.30 2.17
N GLY A 115 -11.66 -4.54 1.83
CA GLY A 115 -11.60 -3.11 2.09
C GLY A 115 -11.40 -2.78 3.57
N GLU A 116 -11.01 -3.75 4.41
CA GLU A 116 -10.78 -3.55 5.84
C GLU A 116 -9.28 -3.54 6.13
N HIS A 117 -8.71 -2.36 6.02
CA HIS A 117 -7.27 -2.15 6.18
C HIS A 117 -6.86 -1.88 7.62
N LEU A 118 -7.80 -1.52 8.51
CA LEU A 118 -7.53 -1.11 9.88
C LEU A 118 -7.76 -2.25 10.87
N LEU A 119 -6.75 -2.56 11.68
CA LEU A 119 -6.81 -3.53 12.76
C LEU A 119 -6.64 -2.81 14.10
N THR A 120 -7.57 -2.99 15.02
CA THR A 120 -7.49 -2.46 16.39
C THR A 120 -7.15 -3.62 17.34
N PRO A 121 -5.93 -3.68 17.87
CA PRO A 121 -5.52 -4.78 18.76
C PRO A 121 -6.22 -4.70 20.11
N SER A 122 -6.59 -5.86 20.66
CA SER A 122 -6.96 -5.99 22.06
C SER A 122 -5.79 -5.65 22.98
N VAL A 123 -6.04 -5.47 24.27
CA VAL A 123 -4.99 -5.17 25.25
C VAL A 123 -3.88 -6.22 25.25
N SER A 124 -4.21 -7.51 25.19
CA SER A 124 -3.22 -8.58 25.12
C SER A 124 -2.42 -8.59 23.82
N GLN A 125 -3.08 -8.41 22.68
CA GLN A 125 -2.42 -8.32 21.37
C GLN A 125 -1.48 -7.11 21.31
N ARG A 126 -1.90 -5.96 21.85
CA ARG A 126 -1.06 -4.79 21.97
C ARG A 126 0.21 -5.06 22.77
N GLN A 127 0.10 -5.74 23.91
CA GLN A 127 1.26 -6.10 24.75
C GLN A 127 2.25 -7.01 24.01
N GLU A 128 1.75 -7.96 23.20
CA GLU A 128 2.60 -8.80 22.36
C GLU A 128 3.34 -7.98 21.30
N ILE A 129 2.60 -7.12 20.58
CA ILE A 129 3.19 -6.22 19.59
C ILE A 129 4.24 -5.33 20.23
N GLN A 130 3.96 -4.72 21.38
CA GLN A 130 4.92 -3.88 22.10
C GLN A 130 6.21 -4.63 22.43
N ARG A 131 6.11 -5.87 22.90
CA ARG A 131 7.25 -6.71 23.26
C ARG A 131 8.13 -7.00 22.04
N VAL A 132 7.51 -7.34 20.90
CA VAL A 132 8.23 -7.61 19.66
C VAL A 132 8.93 -6.37 19.14
N LEU A 133 8.25 -5.21 19.15
CA LEU A 133 8.81 -3.95 18.68
C LEU A 133 9.98 -3.47 19.57
N SER A 134 9.84 -3.56 20.90
CA SER A 134 10.94 -3.24 21.82
C SER A 134 12.16 -4.15 21.59
N ALA A 135 11.94 -5.46 21.44
CA ALA A 135 13.03 -6.39 21.16
C ALA A 135 13.73 -6.10 19.82
N TYR A 136 12.95 -5.71 18.79
CA TYR A 136 13.50 -5.27 17.51
C TYR A 136 14.39 -4.03 17.69
N GLU A 137 13.90 -3.00 18.37
CA GLU A 137 14.62 -1.72 18.57
C GLU A 137 15.86 -1.91 19.45
N ASP A 138 15.78 -2.74 20.48
CA ASP A 138 16.95 -3.10 21.31
C ASP A 138 18.03 -3.82 20.46
N SER A 139 17.63 -4.65 19.51
CA SER A 139 18.55 -5.35 18.60
C SER A 139 19.11 -4.46 17.48
N ALA A 140 18.59 -3.24 17.28
CA ALA A 140 19.00 -2.38 16.18
C ALA A 140 20.50 -1.96 16.24
N ARG A 141 21.07 -1.96 17.43
CA ARG A 141 22.49 -1.64 17.69
C ARG A 141 23.39 -2.89 17.75
N ASP A 142 22.80 -4.07 17.68
CA ASP A 142 23.55 -5.33 17.66
C ASP A 142 24.19 -5.54 16.29
N GLU A 143 25.51 -5.65 16.28
CA GLU A 143 26.34 -5.97 15.10
C GLU A 143 26.93 -7.39 15.19
N GLY A 144 26.54 -8.16 16.20
CA GLY A 144 27.02 -9.52 16.42
C GLY A 144 26.62 -10.51 15.33
N ILE A 145 27.18 -11.69 15.43
CA ILE A 145 26.87 -12.80 14.50
C ILE A 145 25.37 -13.09 14.54
N GLY A 146 24.73 -13.06 13.35
CA GLY A 146 23.30 -13.35 13.22
C GLY A 146 22.37 -12.17 13.53
N ALA A 147 22.88 -10.98 13.90
CA ALA A 147 22.05 -9.81 14.22
C ALA A 147 21.02 -9.44 13.11
N PRO A 148 21.35 -9.46 11.81
CA PRO A 148 20.35 -9.23 10.76
C PRO A 148 19.25 -10.30 10.75
N ALA A 149 19.60 -11.56 10.92
CA ALA A 149 18.63 -12.66 10.98
C ALA A 149 17.74 -12.55 12.22
N LEU A 150 18.32 -12.17 13.37
CA LEU A 150 17.56 -11.93 14.59
C LEU A 150 16.50 -10.82 14.38
N ARG A 151 16.90 -9.68 13.79
CA ARG A 151 15.96 -8.60 13.47
C ARG A 151 14.84 -9.05 12.54
N GLU A 152 15.16 -9.87 11.53
CA GLU A 152 14.14 -10.42 10.63
C GLU A 152 13.16 -11.34 11.37
N THR A 153 13.61 -12.11 12.37
CA THR A 153 12.68 -12.93 13.18
C THR A 153 11.67 -12.08 13.94
N PHE A 154 12.01 -10.90 14.41
CA PHE A 154 11.05 -9.99 15.03
C PHE A 154 10.01 -9.46 14.05
N ILE A 155 10.41 -9.17 12.80
CA ILE A 155 9.45 -8.81 11.75
C ILE A 155 8.50 -9.97 11.47
N ILE A 156 9.00 -11.19 11.37
CA ILE A 156 8.18 -12.41 11.19
C ILE A 156 7.20 -12.57 12.37
N GLN A 157 7.66 -12.41 13.60
CA GLN A 157 6.79 -12.48 14.80
C GLN A 157 5.68 -11.42 14.72
N LEU A 158 6.00 -10.18 14.34
CA LEU A 158 5.01 -9.13 14.16
C LEU A 158 3.96 -9.52 13.11
N LEU A 159 4.40 -10.03 11.95
CA LEU A 159 3.50 -10.50 10.89
C LEU A 159 2.58 -11.65 11.38
N ILE A 160 3.10 -12.56 12.19
CA ILE A 160 2.28 -13.62 12.82
C ILE A 160 1.22 -13.03 13.73
N HIS A 161 1.56 -12.03 14.57
CA HIS A 161 0.58 -11.36 15.43
C HIS A 161 -0.50 -10.65 14.60
N ILE A 162 -0.11 -9.95 13.54
CA ILE A 162 -1.04 -9.30 12.59
C ILE A 162 -1.96 -10.35 11.95
N SER A 163 -1.42 -11.47 11.46
CA SER A 163 -2.22 -12.55 10.85
C SER A 163 -3.23 -13.15 11.83
N ARG A 164 -2.84 -13.31 13.08
CA ARG A 164 -3.76 -13.78 14.14
C ARG A 164 -4.85 -12.77 14.46
N MET A 165 -4.53 -11.48 14.46
CA MET A 165 -5.53 -10.41 14.62
C MET A 165 -6.55 -10.45 13.49
N THR A 166 -6.09 -10.54 12.24
CA THR A 166 -6.95 -10.60 11.05
C THR A 166 -7.85 -11.85 11.08
N ALA A 167 -7.31 -13.03 11.46
CA ALA A 167 -8.07 -14.26 11.55
C ALA A 167 -9.11 -14.25 12.69
N SER A 168 -8.87 -13.51 13.77
CA SER A 168 -9.79 -13.38 14.91
C SER A 168 -10.80 -12.23 14.76
N ALA A 169 -10.58 -11.34 13.82
CA ALA A 169 -11.56 -10.31 13.48
C ALA A 169 -12.81 -11.00 12.94
N ALA A 170 -13.96 -10.75 13.55
CA ALA A 170 -15.22 -11.17 12.98
C ALA A 170 -15.30 -10.59 11.57
N PRO A 171 -15.87 -11.31 10.58
CA PRO A 171 -16.09 -10.75 9.27
C PRO A 171 -16.97 -9.51 9.44
N SER A 172 -16.34 -8.37 9.59
CA SER A 172 -16.99 -7.12 9.87
C SER A 172 -17.12 -6.36 8.56
N ARG A 173 -18.33 -6.03 8.30
CA ARG A 173 -18.81 -5.10 7.29
C ARG A 173 -18.68 -5.57 5.84
N GLU A 174 -19.83 -5.56 5.20
CA GLU A 174 -19.94 -5.40 3.75
C GLU A 174 -18.94 -4.33 3.31
N SER A 175 -18.26 -4.60 2.21
CA SER A 175 -17.34 -3.64 1.57
C SER A 175 -17.92 -2.23 1.67
N GLN A 176 -17.15 -1.28 2.20
CA GLN A 176 -17.61 0.11 2.31
C GLN A 176 -17.75 0.78 0.93
N TYR A 177 -17.24 0.13 -0.12
CA TYR A 177 -17.52 0.56 -1.49
C TYR A 177 -18.99 0.34 -1.84
N ASP A 178 -19.58 1.32 -2.51
CA ASP A 178 -20.80 1.05 -3.29
C ASP A 178 -20.50 -0.16 -4.20
N PRO A 179 -21.32 -1.23 -4.15
CA PRO A 179 -21.11 -2.44 -4.96
C PRO A 179 -20.86 -2.16 -6.44
N LYS A 180 -21.45 -1.08 -6.97
CA LYS A 180 -21.24 -0.65 -8.36
C LYS A 180 -19.82 -0.15 -8.60
N ILE A 181 -19.25 0.61 -7.64
CA ILE A 181 -17.87 1.08 -7.74
C ILE A 181 -16.90 -0.09 -7.56
N GLN A 182 -17.16 -1.01 -6.63
CA GLN A 182 -16.35 -2.21 -6.47
C GLN A 182 -16.29 -3.04 -7.75
N GLN A 183 -17.44 -3.26 -8.41
CA GLN A 183 -17.49 -3.95 -9.69
C GLN A 183 -16.68 -3.24 -10.78
N VAL A 184 -16.74 -1.90 -10.83
CA VAL A 184 -15.94 -1.11 -11.78
C VAL A 184 -14.45 -1.19 -11.48
N LEU A 185 -14.05 -1.14 -10.22
CA LEU A 185 -12.64 -1.26 -9.82
C LEU A 185 -12.06 -2.63 -10.21
N SER A 186 -12.79 -3.73 -9.97
CA SER A 186 -12.39 -5.07 -10.43
C SER A 186 -12.25 -5.12 -11.95
N TYR A 187 -13.24 -4.58 -12.67
CA TYR A 187 -13.20 -4.52 -14.13
C TYR A 187 -11.98 -3.72 -14.64
N ILE A 188 -11.71 -2.55 -14.07
CA ILE A 188 -10.52 -1.76 -14.45
C ILE A 188 -9.24 -2.58 -14.28
N ASN A 189 -9.09 -3.27 -13.13
CA ASN A 189 -7.89 -4.05 -12.84
C ASN A 189 -7.68 -5.22 -13.81
N GLU A 190 -8.75 -5.83 -14.30
CA GLU A 190 -8.72 -6.97 -15.25
C GLU A 190 -8.49 -6.51 -16.70
N HIS A 191 -8.86 -5.26 -17.03
CA HIS A 191 -8.90 -4.77 -18.43
C HIS A 191 -7.97 -3.55 -18.66
N LEU A 192 -6.89 -3.44 -17.89
CA LEU A 192 -5.96 -2.28 -17.98
C LEU A 192 -5.38 -2.04 -19.37
N HIS A 193 -5.23 -3.10 -20.17
CA HIS A 193 -4.68 -3.05 -21.52
C HIS A 193 -5.70 -2.56 -22.57
N GLU A 194 -6.98 -2.52 -22.23
CA GLU A 194 -8.07 -2.12 -23.13
C GLU A 194 -8.33 -0.60 -23.05
N GLU A 195 -9.11 -0.08 -23.97
CA GLU A 195 -9.62 1.27 -23.88
C GLU A 195 -10.71 1.36 -22.80
N LEU A 196 -10.44 2.12 -21.75
CA LEU A 196 -11.33 2.33 -20.61
C LEU A 196 -11.88 3.74 -20.64
N THR A 197 -13.05 3.93 -21.25
CA THR A 197 -13.73 5.23 -21.28
C THR A 197 -14.61 5.43 -20.05
N VAL A 198 -14.77 6.69 -19.63
CA VAL A 198 -15.67 7.03 -18.51
C VAL A 198 -17.11 6.61 -18.79
N ASP A 199 -17.54 6.70 -20.05
CA ASP A 199 -18.91 6.35 -20.46
C ASP A 199 -19.17 4.84 -20.30
N GLN A 200 -18.24 3.99 -20.76
CA GLN A 200 -18.32 2.53 -20.58
C GLN A 200 -18.35 2.12 -19.10
N LEU A 201 -17.50 2.77 -18.28
CA LEU A 201 -17.44 2.47 -16.85
C LEU A 201 -18.68 2.96 -16.10
N ALA A 202 -19.25 4.09 -16.50
CA ALA A 202 -20.52 4.60 -15.94
C ALA A 202 -21.71 3.69 -16.32
N GLU A 203 -21.76 3.23 -17.57
CA GLU A 203 -22.77 2.27 -18.03
C GLU A 203 -22.72 0.96 -17.23
N ARG A 204 -21.52 0.42 -17.01
CA ARG A 204 -21.28 -0.77 -16.20
C ARG A 204 -21.73 -0.61 -14.74
N ALA A 205 -21.59 0.61 -14.20
CA ALA A 205 -22.09 0.95 -12.88
C ALA A 205 -23.60 1.25 -12.85
N TYR A 206 -24.28 1.23 -13.99
CA TYR A 206 -25.69 1.68 -14.11
C TYR A 206 -25.91 3.09 -13.58
N LEU A 207 -24.97 4.00 -13.85
CA LEU A 207 -24.99 5.38 -13.41
C LEU A 207 -24.86 6.35 -14.59
N SER A 208 -25.41 7.57 -14.45
CA SER A 208 -25.06 8.64 -15.37
C SER A 208 -23.56 9.00 -15.24
N LYS A 209 -22.92 9.42 -16.31
CA LYS A 209 -21.50 9.80 -16.34
C LYS A 209 -21.11 10.75 -15.20
N TYR A 210 -21.91 11.79 -14.97
CA TYR A 210 -21.65 12.77 -13.92
C TYR A 210 -21.74 12.17 -12.51
N HIS A 211 -22.79 11.37 -12.26
CA HIS A 211 -22.95 10.71 -10.97
C HIS A 211 -21.84 9.69 -10.72
N PHE A 212 -21.48 8.89 -11.73
CA PHE A 212 -20.38 7.95 -11.66
C PHE A 212 -19.06 8.64 -11.31
N MET A 213 -18.67 9.69 -12.06
CA MET A 213 -17.41 10.42 -11.79
C MET A 213 -17.35 10.97 -10.37
N ARG A 214 -18.45 11.54 -9.89
CA ARG A 214 -18.55 12.09 -8.52
C ARG A 214 -18.44 10.99 -7.47
N LEU A 215 -19.18 9.89 -7.63
CA LEU A 215 -19.18 8.75 -6.72
C LEU A 215 -17.81 8.06 -6.71
N PHE A 216 -17.25 7.81 -7.90
CA PHE A 216 -15.93 7.22 -8.06
C PHE A 216 -14.86 8.06 -7.33
N LYS A 217 -14.85 9.39 -7.57
CA LYS A 217 -13.89 10.28 -6.90
C LYS A 217 -14.11 10.34 -5.38
N ALA A 218 -15.36 10.33 -4.91
CA ALA A 218 -15.66 10.33 -3.48
C ALA A 218 -15.18 9.06 -2.79
N GLN A 219 -15.23 7.91 -3.47
CA GLN A 219 -14.86 6.63 -2.90
C GLN A 219 -13.40 6.23 -3.13
N THR A 220 -12.79 6.62 -4.25
CA THR A 220 -11.39 6.28 -4.55
C THR A 220 -10.41 7.42 -4.25
N GLY A 221 -10.92 8.60 -3.93
CA GLY A 221 -10.11 9.82 -3.75
C GLY A 221 -9.51 10.36 -5.05
N SER A 222 -9.69 9.67 -6.19
CA SER A 222 -9.03 9.96 -7.46
C SER A 222 -10.04 10.08 -8.61
N THR A 223 -9.68 10.82 -9.66
CA THR A 223 -10.49 10.79 -10.88
C THR A 223 -10.28 9.45 -11.62
N VAL A 224 -11.28 9.01 -12.38
CA VAL A 224 -11.20 7.77 -13.18
C VAL A 224 -9.94 7.71 -14.03
N HIS A 225 -9.64 8.79 -14.75
CA HIS A 225 -8.43 8.84 -15.60
C HIS A 225 -7.12 8.76 -14.81
N ALA A 226 -7.04 9.44 -13.67
CA ALA A 226 -5.86 9.39 -12.81
C ALA A 226 -5.68 7.99 -12.22
N TYR A 227 -6.76 7.36 -11.77
CA TYR A 227 -6.76 6.00 -11.24
C TYR A 227 -6.29 4.98 -12.29
N VAL A 228 -6.92 4.96 -13.47
CA VAL A 228 -6.53 4.05 -14.56
C VAL A 228 -5.08 4.27 -14.97
N ARG A 229 -4.65 5.54 -15.14
CA ARG A 229 -3.25 5.86 -15.46
C ARG A 229 -2.28 5.31 -14.43
N GLN A 230 -2.58 5.46 -13.14
CA GLN A 230 -1.74 4.93 -12.07
C GLN A 230 -1.66 3.41 -12.09
N LYS A 231 -2.80 2.72 -12.21
CA LYS A 231 -2.82 1.25 -12.30
C LYS A 231 -2.04 0.73 -13.52
N ARG A 232 -2.14 1.40 -14.66
CA ARG A 232 -1.34 1.10 -15.87
C ARG A 232 0.16 1.26 -15.65
N LEU A 233 0.57 2.36 -14.98
CA LEU A 233 1.98 2.59 -14.66
C LEU A 233 2.55 1.50 -13.75
N LEU A 234 1.77 1.06 -12.76
CA LEU A 234 2.13 -0.05 -11.88
C LEU A 234 2.28 -1.36 -12.64
N HIS A 235 1.31 -1.67 -13.49
CA HIS A 235 1.36 -2.87 -14.32
C HIS A 235 2.60 -2.88 -15.22
N ALA A 236 2.91 -1.73 -15.87
CA ALA A 236 4.11 -1.58 -16.68
C ALA A 236 5.40 -1.75 -15.85
N ALA A 237 5.47 -1.15 -14.66
CA ALA A 237 6.61 -1.29 -13.77
C ALA A 237 6.86 -2.76 -13.39
N ARG A 238 5.80 -3.51 -13.06
CA ARG A 238 5.87 -4.95 -12.80
C ARG A 238 6.42 -5.73 -13.99
N LEU A 239 5.87 -5.53 -15.19
CA LEU A 239 6.32 -6.18 -16.42
C LEU A 239 7.81 -5.91 -16.71
N ILE A 240 8.26 -4.66 -16.53
CA ILE A 240 9.67 -4.29 -16.73
C ILE A 240 10.60 -5.05 -15.78
N ARG A 241 10.21 -5.22 -14.50
CA ARG A 241 10.98 -6.00 -13.52
C ARG A 241 10.98 -7.49 -13.82
N GLU A 242 9.90 -7.99 -14.39
CA GLU A 242 9.81 -9.38 -14.89
C GLU A 242 10.63 -9.60 -16.17
N GLY A 243 11.34 -8.56 -16.65
CA GLY A 243 12.25 -8.65 -17.80
C GLY A 243 11.63 -8.27 -19.14
N VAL A 244 10.34 -7.86 -19.17
CA VAL A 244 9.70 -7.40 -20.39
C VAL A 244 10.34 -6.09 -20.86
N SER A 245 10.49 -5.91 -22.18
CA SER A 245 11.02 -4.67 -22.73
C SER A 245 10.14 -3.47 -22.39
N VAL A 246 10.73 -2.30 -22.16
CA VAL A 246 10.00 -1.08 -21.74
C VAL A 246 8.86 -0.73 -22.70
N GLY A 247 9.12 -0.80 -24.02
CA GLY A 247 8.11 -0.51 -25.04
C GLY A 247 6.95 -1.51 -25.00
N LYS A 248 7.25 -2.81 -24.85
CA LYS A 248 6.24 -3.85 -24.74
C LYS A 248 5.45 -3.71 -23.44
N ALA A 249 6.11 -3.46 -22.31
CA ALA A 249 5.46 -3.24 -21.03
C ALA A 249 4.49 -2.04 -21.08
N ALA A 250 4.86 -0.96 -21.74
CA ALA A 250 3.97 0.18 -21.96
C ALA A 250 2.73 -0.21 -22.77
N ALA A 251 2.91 -0.89 -23.90
CA ALA A 251 1.80 -1.34 -24.75
C ALA A 251 0.88 -2.34 -24.02
N ASP A 252 1.44 -3.36 -23.39
CA ASP A 252 0.70 -4.40 -22.64
C ASP A 252 -0.04 -3.79 -21.41
N SER A 253 0.35 -2.60 -20.99
CA SER A 253 -0.32 -1.85 -19.92
C SER A 253 -1.34 -0.82 -20.43
N GLY A 254 -1.64 -0.80 -21.73
CA GLY A 254 -2.65 0.06 -22.32
C GLY A 254 -2.20 1.50 -22.62
N PHE A 255 -0.88 1.76 -22.70
CA PHE A 255 -0.39 3.05 -23.19
C PHE A 255 -0.24 3.02 -24.70
N GLY A 256 -1.05 3.85 -25.39
CA GLY A 256 -0.95 4.02 -26.84
C GLY A 256 0.21 4.91 -27.32
N ASP A 257 0.74 5.76 -26.43
CA ASP A 257 1.86 6.67 -26.71
C ASP A 257 3.02 6.44 -25.73
N TYR A 258 4.15 6.01 -26.29
CA TYR A 258 5.36 5.75 -25.51
C TYR A 258 5.93 7.01 -24.82
N SER A 259 5.84 8.17 -25.48
CA SER A 259 6.35 9.42 -24.93
C SER A 259 5.50 9.88 -23.72
N ALA A 260 4.18 9.74 -23.83
CA ALA A 260 3.26 10.00 -22.72
C ALA A 260 3.48 9.04 -21.55
N PHE A 261 3.67 7.75 -21.85
CA PHE A 261 4.04 6.74 -20.84
C PHE A 261 5.34 7.13 -20.12
N HIS A 262 6.40 7.44 -20.88
CA HIS A 262 7.70 7.74 -20.30
C HIS A 262 7.67 8.95 -19.37
N ARG A 263 6.94 10.02 -19.76
CA ARG A 263 6.73 11.21 -18.91
C ARG A 263 5.96 10.84 -17.64
N ALA A 264 4.81 10.20 -17.78
CA ALA A 264 3.97 9.81 -16.67
C ALA A 264 4.69 8.86 -15.68
N PHE A 265 5.49 7.95 -16.22
CA PHE A 265 6.31 7.03 -15.44
C PHE A 265 7.35 7.79 -14.61
N ARG A 266 8.07 8.73 -15.24
CA ARG A 266 9.07 9.54 -14.56
C ARG A 266 8.47 10.47 -13.50
N GLU A 267 7.29 11.03 -13.76
CA GLU A 267 6.54 11.81 -12.76
C GLU A 267 6.17 10.96 -11.54
N SER A 268 5.67 9.75 -11.77
CA SER A 268 5.16 8.88 -10.69
C SER A 268 6.28 8.22 -9.89
N PHE A 269 7.35 7.77 -10.54
CA PHE A 269 8.41 6.97 -9.89
C PHE A 269 9.71 7.75 -9.64
N GLY A 270 9.86 8.96 -10.16
CA GLY A 270 11.07 9.77 -10.06
C GLY A 270 12.28 9.25 -10.87
N ILE A 271 12.13 8.11 -11.55
CA ILE A 271 13.16 7.43 -12.35
C ILE A 271 12.64 7.10 -13.75
N SER A 272 13.55 6.84 -14.69
CA SER A 272 13.15 6.38 -16.01
C SER A 272 12.70 4.92 -16.00
N PRO A 273 11.78 4.48 -16.90
CA PRO A 273 11.37 3.09 -16.97
C PRO A 273 12.54 2.12 -17.18
N GLY A 274 13.55 2.52 -17.97
CA GLY A 274 14.73 1.70 -18.24
C GLY A 274 15.61 1.44 -17.01
N SER A 275 15.55 2.32 -16.01
CA SER A 275 16.32 2.18 -14.76
C SER A 275 15.77 1.09 -13.82
N LEU A 276 14.55 0.57 -14.07
CA LEU A 276 13.97 -0.53 -13.30
C LEU A 276 14.54 -1.92 -13.66
N LYS A 277 15.27 -2.04 -14.77
CA LYS A 277 15.83 -3.32 -15.24
C LYS A 277 17.07 -3.79 -14.48
N LYS A 278 17.51 -3.06 -13.47
CA LYS A 278 18.74 -3.38 -12.70
C LYS A 278 18.42 -4.04 -11.39
#